data_92d01a0fc12671c22d8317a3fec37ef7
#
_entry.id   92d01a0fc12671c22d8317a3fec37ef7
#
_cell.length_a   1.000
_cell.length_b   1.000
_cell.length_c   1.000
_cell.angle_alpha   90.00
_cell.angle_beta   90.00
_cell.angle_gamma   90.00
#
_symmetry.space_group_name_H-M   'P 1'
#
loop_
_entity.id
_entity.type
_entity.pdbx_description
1 polymer ?
#
loop_
_entity_poly.entity_id
_entity_poly.type
_entity_poly.pdbx_seq_one_letter_code
_entity_poly.pdbx_strand_id
1 'polypeptide(L)'
;MTDAVLETDGLTKRFGELTAVDRVDLAVEAGEFRSVIGPNGAGKTTLFNCITGALLPTEGTVWFRGEDITALPSHERVRRGLGRSFQITNVFGGLAVRENVRLAAQSIFREEIAGRDAMFRDKNSFGDVAAHTDEVLDRIDLASHADERAETLAYGDQRRLEIGIVLATDPDLVLLDEPTAGMSSEETRATMDLIEDVLADRSLLLIEHDIDLVMRVSDRITVLTRGEVLAEGSPDAIAGDDDVRDAYLGGVRQ
;
A
#
# COMPACT_ATOMS: atom_id res chain seq x y z
N MET A 1 19.68 -13.84 -9.22
CA MET A 1 19.04 -12.51 -9.16
C MET A 1 17.70 -12.78 -8.53
N THR A 2 17.43 -12.21 -7.39
CA THR A 2 16.14 -12.32 -6.72
C THR A 2 15.07 -11.67 -7.60
N ASP A 3 13.89 -12.31 -7.72
CA ASP A 3 12.72 -11.77 -8.43
C ASP A 3 11.98 -10.71 -7.56
N ALA A 4 12.71 -10.11 -6.62
CA ALA A 4 12.14 -9.15 -5.69
C ALA A 4 11.74 -7.86 -6.39
N VAL A 5 10.49 -7.44 -6.18
CA VAL A 5 9.96 -6.15 -6.64
C VAL A 5 10.40 -5.02 -5.73
N LEU A 6 10.59 -5.29 -4.44
CA LEU A 6 11.07 -4.35 -3.42
C LEU A 6 12.16 -5.02 -2.57
N GLU A 7 13.25 -4.30 -2.31
CA GLU A 7 14.28 -4.71 -1.36
C GLU A 7 14.70 -3.52 -0.50
N THR A 8 14.98 -3.77 0.78
CA THR A 8 15.68 -2.82 1.65
C THR A 8 16.97 -3.45 2.16
N ASP A 9 18.05 -2.67 2.19
CA ASP A 9 19.36 -3.11 2.66
C ASP A 9 19.82 -2.18 3.79
N GLY A 10 19.91 -2.72 5.01
CA GLY A 10 20.33 -2.01 6.21
C GLY A 10 19.47 -0.79 6.54
N LEU A 11 18.18 -0.78 6.17
CA LEU A 11 17.33 0.40 6.27
C LEU A 11 17.19 0.87 7.72
N THR A 12 17.67 2.09 7.99
CA THR A 12 17.70 2.66 9.33
C THR A 12 17.06 4.03 9.36
N LYS A 13 16.22 4.30 10.35
CA LYS A 13 15.64 5.62 10.62
C LYS A 13 15.77 6.02 12.07
N ARG A 14 16.47 7.15 12.30
CA ARG A 14 16.64 7.76 13.62
C ARG A 14 15.94 9.10 13.70
N PHE A 15 15.37 9.38 14.88
CA PHE A 15 14.81 10.68 15.27
C PHE A 15 15.55 11.14 16.55
N GLY A 16 16.61 11.94 16.36
CA GLY A 16 17.52 12.25 17.44
C GLY A 16 18.18 10.98 17.99
N GLU A 17 17.99 10.69 19.27
CA GLU A 17 18.53 9.48 19.93
C GLU A 17 17.64 8.24 19.75
N LEU A 18 16.39 8.41 19.29
CA LEU A 18 15.48 7.29 19.06
C LEU A 18 15.76 6.64 17.71
N THR A 19 16.12 5.36 17.69
CA THR A 19 16.13 4.54 16.48
C THR A 19 14.77 3.86 16.34
N ALA A 20 13.99 4.28 15.33
CA ALA A 20 12.66 3.77 15.07
C ALA A 20 12.65 2.58 14.10
N VAL A 21 13.66 2.50 13.23
CA VAL A 21 13.95 1.36 12.33
C VAL A 21 15.47 1.18 12.37
N ASP A 22 15.95 -0.02 12.63
CA ASP A 22 17.36 -0.35 12.80
C ASP A 22 17.77 -1.51 11.89
N ARG A 23 18.49 -1.19 10.82
CA ARG A 23 19.08 -2.13 9.85
C ARG A 23 18.09 -3.19 9.34
N VAL A 24 16.90 -2.76 8.96
CA VAL A 24 15.88 -3.67 8.43
C VAL A 24 16.21 -4.05 7.00
N ASP A 25 16.39 -5.35 6.78
CA ASP A 25 16.45 -5.99 5.47
C ASP A 25 15.10 -6.65 5.21
N LEU A 26 14.45 -6.26 4.13
CA LEU A 26 13.14 -6.77 3.70
C LEU A 26 13.18 -6.98 2.19
N ALA A 27 12.69 -8.12 1.71
CA ALA A 27 12.48 -8.35 0.30
C ALA A 27 11.04 -8.79 0.04
N VAL A 28 10.39 -8.21 -0.98
CA VAL A 28 9.05 -8.60 -1.45
C VAL A 28 9.18 -9.11 -2.87
N GLU A 29 8.80 -10.35 -3.10
CA GLU A 29 8.83 -10.96 -4.43
C GLU A 29 7.68 -10.45 -5.31
N ALA A 30 7.83 -10.57 -6.63
CA ALA A 30 6.76 -10.21 -7.55
C ALA A 30 5.53 -11.13 -7.35
N GLY A 31 4.35 -10.53 -7.18
CA GLY A 31 3.10 -11.25 -6.91
C GLY A 31 2.94 -11.74 -5.47
N GLU A 32 3.88 -11.44 -4.57
CA GLU A 32 3.80 -11.83 -3.17
C GLU A 32 2.88 -10.91 -2.36
N PHE A 33 2.02 -11.51 -1.52
CA PHE A 33 1.30 -10.82 -0.45
C PHE A 33 2.08 -10.98 0.86
N ARG A 34 2.80 -9.91 1.22
CA ARG A 34 3.61 -9.88 2.45
C ARG A 34 2.98 -8.99 3.50
N SER A 35 2.89 -9.49 4.73
CA SER A 35 2.48 -8.67 5.87
C SER A 35 3.65 -8.31 6.77
N VAL A 36 3.60 -7.10 7.32
CA VAL A 36 4.51 -6.62 8.38
C VAL A 36 3.69 -6.43 9.65
N ILE A 37 3.97 -7.26 10.65
CA ILE A 37 3.29 -7.23 11.94
C ILE A 37 4.25 -6.86 13.07
N GLY A 38 3.73 -6.58 14.24
CA GLY A 38 4.51 -6.24 15.42
C GLY A 38 3.73 -5.35 16.38
N PRO A 39 4.16 -5.21 17.64
CA PRO A 39 3.48 -4.40 18.63
C PRO A 39 3.48 -2.91 18.24
N ASN A 40 2.68 -2.11 18.98
CA ASN A 40 2.68 -0.66 18.81
C ASN A 40 4.07 -0.10 19.13
N GLY A 41 4.56 0.81 18.27
CA GLY A 41 5.92 1.36 18.39
C GLY A 41 7.02 0.47 17.82
N ALA A 42 6.70 -0.68 17.20
CA ALA A 42 7.71 -1.56 16.59
C ALA A 42 8.46 -0.97 15.39
N GLY A 43 7.99 0.16 14.83
CA GLY A 43 8.63 0.83 13.68
C GLY A 43 7.91 0.62 12.34
N LYS A 44 6.80 -0.13 12.29
CA LYS A 44 6.09 -0.50 11.05
C LYS A 44 5.76 0.71 10.15
N THR A 45 5.04 1.70 10.66
CA THR A 45 4.66 2.90 9.91
C THR A 45 5.90 3.73 9.51
N THR A 46 6.96 3.74 10.33
CA THR A 46 8.23 4.39 9.99
C THR A 46 8.91 3.69 8.82
N LEU A 47 8.95 2.36 8.83
CA LEU A 47 9.44 1.53 7.72
C LEU A 47 8.68 1.85 6.43
N PHE A 48 7.35 1.83 6.45
CA PHE A 48 6.51 2.17 5.30
C PHE A 48 6.76 3.59 4.79
N ASN A 49 6.93 4.55 5.71
CA ASN A 49 7.23 5.94 5.33
C ASN A 49 8.61 6.06 4.65
N CYS A 50 9.60 5.27 5.05
CA CYS A 50 10.90 5.21 4.38
C CYS A 50 10.78 4.55 3.00
N ILE A 51 10.06 3.43 2.88
CA ILE A 51 9.83 2.73 1.61
C ILE A 51 9.06 3.61 0.62
N THR A 52 8.07 4.38 1.07
CA THR A 52 7.24 5.24 0.20
C THR A 52 7.84 6.61 -0.09
N GLY A 53 8.99 6.95 0.53
CA GLY A 53 9.64 8.26 0.36
C GLY A 53 8.95 9.41 1.07
N ALA A 54 8.01 9.12 1.99
CA ALA A 54 7.44 10.12 2.90
C ALA A 54 8.46 10.54 3.98
N LEU A 55 9.40 9.65 4.32
CA LEU A 55 10.57 9.92 5.13
C LEU A 55 11.83 9.44 4.41
N LEU A 56 12.89 10.23 4.45
CA LEU A 56 14.21 9.74 4.04
C LEU A 56 14.81 8.87 5.15
N PRO A 57 15.38 7.71 4.85
CA PRO A 57 16.13 6.92 5.81
C PRO A 57 17.36 7.70 6.29
N THR A 58 17.88 7.34 7.46
CA THR A 58 19.14 7.89 8.00
C THR A 58 20.33 7.15 7.40
N GLU A 59 20.19 5.83 7.22
CA GLU A 59 21.18 4.93 6.61
C GLU A 59 20.45 3.83 5.83
N GLY A 60 21.16 3.10 4.99
CA GLY A 60 20.63 2.01 4.17
C GLY A 60 19.96 2.48 2.88
N THR A 61 19.49 1.52 2.11
CA THR A 61 18.94 1.75 0.76
C THR A 61 17.60 1.08 0.56
N VAL A 62 16.81 1.64 -0.36
CA VAL A 62 15.54 1.08 -0.84
C VAL A 62 15.66 0.85 -2.34
N TRP A 63 15.51 -0.38 -2.76
CA TRP A 63 15.52 -0.80 -4.16
C TRP A 63 14.12 -1.17 -4.62
N PHE A 64 13.73 -0.71 -5.77
CA PHE A 64 12.46 -1.07 -6.39
C PHE A 64 12.70 -1.51 -7.83
N ARG A 65 12.36 -2.76 -8.15
CA ARG A 65 12.63 -3.37 -9.46
C ARG A 65 14.09 -3.23 -9.91
N GLY A 66 15.02 -3.34 -8.94
CA GLY A 66 16.46 -3.23 -9.16
C GLY A 66 16.99 -1.79 -9.34
N GLU A 67 16.14 -0.76 -9.19
CA GLU A 67 16.53 0.66 -9.19
C GLU A 67 16.63 1.17 -7.74
N ASP A 68 17.71 1.88 -7.40
CA ASP A 68 17.80 2.58 -6.11
C ASP A 68 16.86 3.79 -6.11
N ILE A 69 15.83 3.73 -5.27
CA ILE A 69 14.82 4.77 -5.11
C ILE A 69 14.98 5.56 -3.80
N THR A 70 16.04 5.33 -3.04
CA THR A 70 16.24 5.84 -1.68
C THR A 70 16.04 7.35 -1.58
N ALA A 71 16.63 8.11 -2.50
CA ALA A 71 16.56 9.57 -2.51
C ALA A 71 15.34 10.12 -3.25
N LEU A 72 14.52 9.28 -3.90
CA LEU A 72 13.39 9.72 -4.69
C LEU A 72 12.21 10.15 -3.80
N PRO A 73 11.56 11.27 -4.09
CA PRO A 73 10.34 11.69 -3.39
C PRO A 73 9.16 10.77 -3.74
N SER A 74 8.14 10.74 -2.88
CA SER A 74 6.99 9.82 -3.00
C SER A 74 6.35 9.83 -4.39
N HIS A 75 6.13 11.00 -4.99
CA HIS A 75 5.48 11.12 -6.30
C HIS A 75 6.30 10.48 -7.46
N GLU A 76 7.64 10.43 -7.33
CA GLU A 76 8.48 9.73 -8.29
C GLU A 76 8.44 8.21 -8.09
N ARG A 77 8.30 7.74 -6.83
CA ARG A 77 8.11 6.31 -6.53
C ARG A 77 6.77 5.81 -7.06
N VAL A 78 5.70 6.60 -6.92
CA VAL A 78 4.38 6.27 -7.51
C VAL A 78 4.47 6.09 -9.02
N ARG A 79 5.18 6.96 -9.72
CA ARG A 79 5.39 6.84 -11.19
C ARG A 79 6.18 5.61 -11.62
N ARG A 80 6.91 4.99 -10.69
CA ARG A 80 7.64 3.75 -10.93
C ARG A 80 6.83 2.50 -10.59
N GLY A 81 5.58 2.68 -10.15
CA GLY A 81 4.68 1.58 -9.82
C GLY A 81 4.61 1.23 -8.34
N LEU A 82 5.07 2.11 -7.43
CA LEU A 82 4.93 1.89 -5.99
C LEU A 82 3.70 2.63 -5.48
N GLY A 83 2.56 1.94 -5.40
CA GLY A 83 1.30 2.48 -4.88
C GLY A 83 1.25 2.48 -3.36
N ARG A 84 0.58 3.47 -2.77
CA ARG A 84 0.29 3.51 -1.33
C ARG A 84 -1.15 3.93 -1.09
N SER A 85 -1.87 3.19 -0.25
CA SER A 85 -3.08 3.72 0.38
C SER A 85 -2.73 4.48 1.66
N PHE A 86 -3.53 5.49 2.01
CA PHE A 86 -3.35 6.26 3.23
C PHE A 86 -4.37 5.79 4.27
N GLN A 87 -4.00 5.83 5.56
CA GLN A 87 -4.88 5.57 6.71
C GLN A 87 -6.12 6.50 6.77
N ILE A 88 -6.09 7.63 6.06
CA ILE A 88 -7.18 8.61 6.00
C ILE A 88 -7.74 8.61 4.59
N THR A 89 -9.06 8.54 4.49
CA THR A 89 -9.82 8.64 3.24
C THR A 89 -9.35 9.83 2.39
N ASN A 90 -8.63 9.55 1.31
CA ASN A 90 -8.15 10.56 0.36
C ASN A 90 -9.11 10.76 -0.82
N VAL A 91 -10.39 10.50 -0.58
CA VAL A 91 -11.43 10.70 -1.58
C VAL A 91 -11.82 12.18 -1.60
N PHE A 92 -11.80 12.77 -2.77
CA PHE A 92 -12.36 14.10 -2.99
C PHE A 92 -13.88 14.00 -3.00
N GLY A 93 -14.51 14.10 -1.82
CA GLY A 93 -15.95 13.87 -1.63
C GLY A 93 -16.85 14.72 -2.53
N GLY A 94 -16.44 15.96 -2.81
CA GLY A 94 -17.16 16.89 -3.69
C GLY A 94 -17.05 16.58 -5.19
N LEU A 95 -16.15 15.65 -5.59
CA LEU A 95 -16.01 15.21 -6.98
C LEU A 95 -16.82 13.93 -7.23
N ALA A 96 -17.13 13.69 -8.51
CA ALA A 96 -17.71 12.41 -8.91
C ALA A 96 -16.72 11.25 -8.68
N VAL A 97 -17.24 10.03 -8.51
CA VAL A 97 -16.46 8.79 -8.39
C VAL A 97 -15.47 8.66 -9.54
N ARG A 98 -15.94 8.80 -10.76
CA ARG A 98 -15.12 8.81 -11.99
C ARG A 98 -13.99 9.85 -11.95
N GLU A 99 -14.26 11.04 -11.46
CA GLU A 99 -13.25 12.11 -11.41
C GLU A 99 -12.15 11.81 -10.40
N ASN A 100 -12.47 11.15 -9.28
CA ASN A 100 -11.48 10.68 -8.31
C ASN A 100 -10.50 9.70 -8.95
N VAL A 101 -11.01 8.66 -9.61
CA VAL A 101 -10.18 7.65 -10.31
C VAL A 101 -9.39 8.29 -11.45
N ARG A 102 -10.04 9.14 -12.26
CA ARG A 102 -9.40 9.82 -13.39
C ARG A 102 -8.22 10.71 -12.96
N LEU A 103 -8.33 11.42 -11.83
CA LEU A 103 -7.24 12.24 -11.31
C LEU A 103 -6.00 11.40 -10.97
N ALA A 104 -6.19 10.21 -10.42
CA ALA A 104 -5.09 9.29 -10.13
C ALA A 104 -4.49 8.71 -11.43
N ALA A 105 -5.33 8.30 -12.38
CA ALA A 105 -4.91 7.79 -13.69
C ALA A 105 -4.03 8.81 -14.45
N GLN A 106 -4.29 10.10 -14.34
CA GLN A 106 -3.46 11.15 -14.96
C GLN A 106 -1.98 11.11 -14.54
N SER A 107 -1.66 10.48 -13.41
CA SER A 107 -0.27 10.39 -12.93
C SER A 107 0.62 9.54 -13.84
N ILE A 108 0.05 8.53 -14.52
CA ILE A 108 0.75 7.61 -15.42
C ILE A 108 0.66 8.02 -16.89
N PHE A 109 -0.42 8.70 -17.31
CA PHE A 109 -0.62 9.16 -18.70
C PHE A 109 -0.13 10.59 -18.93
N ARG A 110 0.99 10.96 -18.29
CA ARG A 110 1.50 12.34 -18.32
C ARG A 110 1.88 12.84 -19.72
N GLU A 111 2.40 11.97 -20.58
CA GLU A 111 2.81 12.34 -21.94
C GLU A 111 1.59 12.70 -22.80
N GLU A 112 0.47 12.01 -22.63
CA GLU A 112 -0.80 12.30 -23.30
C GLU A 112 -1.33 13.69 -22.91
N ILE A 113 -1.10 14.10 -21.64
CA ILE A 113 -1.63 15.33 -21.06
C ILE A 113 -0.68 16.53 -21.27
N ALA A 114 0.63 16.30 -21.47
CA ALA A 114 1.66 17.35 -21.46
C ALA A 114 1.75 18.19 -22.74
N GLY A 115 0.97 17.94 -23.79
CA GLY A 115 0.99 18.71 -25.04
C GLY A 115 0.48 20.15 -24.85
N ARG A 116 1.03 21.13 -25.62
CA ARG A 116 0.56 22.54 -25.58
C ARG A 116 -0.94 22.67 -25.89
N ASP A 117 -1.46 21.73 -26.68
CA ASP A 117 -2.88 21.66 -27.06
C ASP A 117 -3.76 21.03 -25.97
N ALA A 118 -3.15 20.33 -24.99
CA ALA A 118 -3.87 19.67 -23.90
C ALA A 118 -4.67 20.67 -23.04
N MET A 119 -4.17 21.92 -22.92
CA MET A 119 -4.82 22.95 -22.13
C MET A 119 -6.16 23.45 -22.72
N PHE A 120 -6.44 23.13 -24.00
CA PHE A 120 -7.66 23.50 -24.73
C PHE A 120 -8.54 22.29 -25.09
N ARG A 121 -8.12 21.07 -24.70
CA ARG A 121 -8.91 19.86 -24.94
C ARG A 121 -9.94 19.63 -23.84
N ASP A 122 -11.08 19.08 -24.22
CA ASP A 122 -12.05 18.56 -23.25
C ASP A 122 -11.39 17.41 -22.47
N LYS A 123 -11.63 17.37 -21.15
CA LYS A 123 -11.11 16.33 -20.24
C LYS A 123 -11.42 14.90 -20.69
N ASN A 124 -12.50 14.70 -21.45
CA ASN A 124 -12.93 13.41 -21.98
C ASN A 124 -12.28 13.06 -23.33
N SER A 125 -11.42 13.94 -23.86
CA SER A 125 -10.72 13.69 -25.12
C SER A 125 -9.39 12.93 -24.95
N PHE A 126 -8.98 12.64 -23.72
CA PHE A 126 -7.82 11.80 -23.40
C PHE A 126 -8.26 10.34 -23.36
N GLY A 127 -8.18 9.67 -24.53
CA GLY A 127 -8.77 8.35 -24.74
C GLY A 127 -8.21 7.28 -23.79
N ASP A 128 -6.89 7.24 -23.61
CA ASP A 128 -6.24 6.23 -22.78
C ASP A 128 -6.54 6.44 -21.29
N VAL A 129 -6.54 7.70 -20.80
CA VAL A 129 -6.94 8.03 -19.43
C VAL A 129 -8.39 7.64 -19.16
N ALA A 130 -9.30 7.91 -20.13
CA ALA A 130 -10.72 7.59 -19.98
C ALA A 130 -10.94 6.07 -19.96
N ALA A 131 -10.33 5.34 -20.89
CA ALA A 131 -10.42 3.89 -20.95
C ALA A 131 -9.90 3.21 -19.68
N HIS A 132 -8.72 3.63 -19.20
CA HIS A 132 -8.16 3.11 -17.94
C HIS A 132 -9.04 3.46 -16.73
N THR A 133 -9.63 4.66 -16.69
CA THR A 133 -10.57 5.05 -15.63
C THR A 133 -11.79 4.13 -15.62
N ASP A 134 -12.36 3.82 -16.78
CA ASP A 134 -13.51 2.92 -16.90
C ASP A 134 -13.16 1.49 -16.48
N GLU A 135 -12.00 0.98 -16.91
CA GLU A 135 -11.48 -0.33 -16.48
C GLU A 135 -11.34 -0.43 -14.96
N VAL A 136 -10.76 0.58 -14.32
CA VAL A 136 -10.63 0.61 -12.87
C VAL A 136 -11.99 0.64 -12.18
N LEU A 137 -12.95 1.44 -12.68
CA LEU A 137 -14.30 1.52 -12.14
C LEU A 137 -15.05 0.18 -12.22
N ASP A 138 -14.89 -0.54 -13.33
CA ASP A 138 -15.44 -1.90 -13.48
C ASP A 138 -14.80 -2.86 -12.49
N ARG A 139 -13.49 -2.81 -12.31
CA ARG A 139 -12.70 -3.69 -11.45
C ARG A 139 -13.06 -3.54 -9.96
N ILE A 140 -13.41 -2.32 -9.52
CA ILE A 140 -13.86 -2.05 -8.14
C ILE A 140 -15.39 -2.08 -7.99
N ASP A 141 -16.13 -2.46 -9.03
CA ASP A 141 -17.61 -2.56 -9.04
C ASP A 141 -18.32 -1.22 -8.71
N LEU A 142 -17.77 -0.11 -9.21
CA LEU A 142 -18.33 1.24 -9.04
C LEU A 142 -18.73 1.92 -10.37
N ALA A 143 -18.76 1.18 -11.48
CA ALA A 143 -19.12 1.75 -12.78
C ALA A 143 -20.55 2.36 -12.79
N SER A 144 -21.50 1.73 -12.07
CA SER A 144 -22.88 2.23 -11.96
C SER A 144 -23.00 3.52 -11.11
N HIS A 145 -22.01 3.81 -10.25
CA HIS A 145 -21.94 4.99 -9.38
C HIS A 145 -20.99 6.08 -9.94
N ALA A 146 -20.48 5.91 -11.17
CA ALA A 146 -19.39 6.72 -11.73
C ALA A 146 -19.66 8.24 -11.69
N ASP A 147 -20.90 8.66 -11.91
CA ASP A 147 -21.32 10.06 -11.98
C ASP A 147 -21.84 10.61 -10.63
N GLU A 148 -21.92 9.75 -9.59
CA GLU A 148 -22.34 10.17 -8.26
C GLU A 148 -21.18 10.89 -7.52
N ARG A 149 -21.53 11.77 -6.58
CA ARG A 149 -20.53 12.40 -5.70
C ARG A 149 -19.98 11.35 -4.75
N ALA A 150 -18.66 11.32 -4.60
CA ALA A 150 -18.00 10.34 -3.74
C ALA A 150 -18.46 10.42 -2.27
N GLU A 151 -18.84 11.61 -1.77
CA GLU A 151 -19.37 11.79 -0.41
C GLU A 151 -20.75 11.15 -0.19
N THR A 152 -21.47 10.81 -1.25
CA THR A 152 -22.81 10.19 -1.16
C THR A 152 -22.76 8.67 -1.17
N LEU A 153 -21.61 8.08 -1.44
CA LEU A 153 -21.42 6.63 -1.43
C LEU A 153 -21.59 6.05 -0.02
N ALA A 154 -22.08 4.82 0.05
CA ALA A 154 -22.03 4.03 1.27
C ALA A 154 -20.55 3.80 1.68
N TYR A 155 -20.31 3.55 2.97
CA TYR A 155 -18.96 3.39 3.52
C TYR A 155 -18.14 2.32 2.78
N GLY A 156 -18.73 1.16 2.47
CA GLY A 156 -18.07 0.10 1.71
C GLY A 156 -17.66 0.54 0.30
N ASP A 157 -18.50 1.32 -0.38
CA ASP A 157 -18.21 1.82 -1.72
C ASP A 157 -17.18 2.95 -1.71
N GLN A 158 -17.13 3.75 -0.64
CA GLN A 158 -16.03 4.71 -0.45
C GLN A 158 -14.69 3.96 -0.34
N ARG A 159 -14.68 2.81 0.35
CA ARG A 159 -13.48 1.98 0.48
C ARG A 159 -13.06 1.35 -0.84
N ARG A 160 -14.03 0.87 -1.64
CA ARG A 160 -13.78 0.44 -3.02
C ARG A 160 -13.14 1.55 -3.86
N LEU A 161 -13.65 2.77 -3.74
CA LEU A 161 -13.12 3.94 -4.43
C LEU A 161 -11.67 4.26 -4.00
N GLU A 162 -11.33 4.16 -2.72
CA GLU A 162 -9.96 4.35 -2.22
C GLU A 162 -8.99 3.36 -2.86
N ILE A 163 -9.37 2.08 -2.93
CA ILE A 163 -8.58 1.04 -3.59
C ILE A 163 -8.46 1.37 -5.09
N GLY A 164 -9.56 1.77 -5.74
CA GLY A 164 -9.56 2.17 -7.13
C GLY A 164 -8.65 3.36 -7.44
N ILE A 165 -8.54 4.34 -6.54
CA ILE A 165 -7.61 5.47 -6.68
C ILE A 165 -6.16 4.97 -6.70
N VAL A 166 -5.81 4.00 -5.87
CA VAL A 166 -4.47 3.39 -5.88
C VAL A 166 -4.24 2.60 -7.15
N LEU A 167 -5.20 1.75 -7.56
CA LEU A 167 -5.12 0.97 -8.80
C LEU A 167 -4.99 1.84 -10.05
N ALA A 168 -5.64 2.99 -10.07
CA ALA A 168 -5.56 3.92 -11.20
C ALA A 168 -4.14 4.45 -11.44
N THR A 169 -3.22 4.28 -10.49
CA THR A 169 -1.79 4.58 -10.67
C THR A 169 -1.00 3.42 -11.28
N ASP A 170 -1.68 2.32 -11.65
CA ASP A 170 -1.11 1.09 -12.22
C ASP A 170 0.12 0.57 -11.44
N PRO A 171 -0.04 0.26 -10.14
CA PRO A 171 1.10 -0.10 -9.30
C PRO A 171 1.55 -1.55 -9.53
N ASP A 172 2.87 -1.82 -9.50
CA ASP A 172 3.44 -3.17 -9.41
C ASP A 172 3.41 -3.70 -7.96
N LEU A 173 3.54 -2.79 -6.99
CA LEU A 173 3.47 -3.08 -5.56
C LEU A 173 2.57 -2.06 -4.87
N VAL A 174 1.61 -2.55 -4.09
CA VAL A 174 0.73 -1.72 -3.26
C VAL A 174 1.13 -1.83 -1.79
N LEU A 175 1.24 -0.69 -1.11
CA LEU A 175 1.44 -0.64 0.34
C LEU A 175 0.13 -0.22 1.02
N LEU A 176 -0.39 -1.08 1.91
CA LEU A 176 -1.58 -0.82 2.71
C LEU A 176 -1.22 -0.74 4.19
N ASP A 177 -1.59 0.36 4.84
CA ASP A 177 -1.32 0.60 6.27
C ASP A 177 -2.65 0.57 7.03
N GLU A 178 -2.94 -0.55 7.70
CA GLU A 178 -4.14 -0.83 8.48
C GLU A 178 -5.45 -0.56 7.69
N PRO A 179 -5.63 -1.19 6.51
CA PRO A 179 -6.79 -0.89 5.65
C PRO A 179 -8.13 -1.24 6.28
N THR A 180 -8.13 -2.07 7.33
CA THR A 180 -9.36 -2.53 8.01
C THR A 180 -9.57 -1.90 9.39
N ALA A 181 -8.77 -0.89 9.75
CA ALA A 181 -8.86 -0.25 11.06
C ALA A 181 -10.26 0.34 11.32
N GLY A 182 -10.83 -0.03 12.48
CA GLY A 182 -12.16 0.47 12.92
C GLY A 182 -13.35 -0.23 12.29
N MET A 183 -13.14 -1.29 11.49
CA MET A 183 -14.20 -2.09 10.86
C MET A 183 -14.70 -3.21 11.78
N SER A 184 -15.94 -3.62 11.58
CA SER A 184 -16.44 -4.90 12.12
C SER A 184 -15.77 -6.08 11.41
N SER A 185 -15.83 -7.28 12.01
CA SER A 185 -15.23 -8.49 11.41
C SER A 185 -15.84 -8.84 10.04
N GLU A 186 -17.09 -8.49 9.78
CA GLU A 186 -17.74 -8.70 8.49
C GLU A 186 -17.21 -7.73 7.43
N GLU A 187 -17.11 -6.44 7.78
CA GLU A 187 -16.54 -5.41 6.91
C GLU A 187 -15.05 -5.66 6.61
N THR A 188 -14.27 -6.07 7.62
CA THR A 188 -12.86 -6.48 7.48
C THR A 188 -12.73 -7.59 6.43
N ARG A 189 -13.54 -8.64 6.55
CA ARG A 189 -13.52 -9.76 5.60
C ARG A 189 -13.85 -9.30 4.18
N ALA A 190 -14.95 -8.58 4.03
CA ALA A 190 -15.40 -8.09 2.72
C ALA A 190 -14.36 -7.14 2.07
N THR A 191 -13.70 -6.29 2.88
CA THR A 191 -12.64 -5.39 2.40
C THR A 191 -11.41 -6.18 1.95
N MET A 192 -10.99 -7.19 2.71
CA MET A 192 -9.83 -8.00 2.33
C MET A 192 -10.11 -8.90 1.12
N ASP A 193 -11.30 -9.50 1.05
CA ASP A 193 -11.70 -10.28 -0.12
C ASP A 193 -11.67 -9.40 -1.39
N LEU A 194 -12.11 -8.15 -1.30
CA LEU A 194 -11.99 -7.18 -2.39
C LEU A 194 -10.52 -6.87 -2.72
N ILE A 195 -9.67 -6.63 -1.71
CA ILE A 195 -8.23 -6.33 -1.91
C ILE A 195 -7.55 -7.51 -2.61
N GLU A 196 -7.79 -8.75 -2.15
CA GLU A 196 -7.26 -9.97 -2.74
C GLU A 196 -7.69 -10.12 -4.21
N ASP A 197 -8.98 -9.90 -4.52
CA ASP A 197 -9.51 -9.99 -5.88
C ASP A 197 -8.91 -8.90 -6.81
N VAL A 198 -8.92 -7.66 -6.34
CA VAL A 198 -8.51 -6.51 -7.13
C VAL A 198 -6.99 -6.43 -7.30
N LEU A 199 -6.19 -6.98 -6.37
CA LEU A 199 -4.73 -7.02 -6.42
C LEU A 199 -4.16 -8.39 -6.78
N ALA A 200 -4.97 -9.34 -7.26
CA ALA A 200 -4.55 -10.71 -7.56
C ALA A 200 -3.34 -10.82 -8.51
N ASP A 201 -3.13 -9.83 -9.36
CA ASP A 201 -2.02 -9.72 -10.33
C ASP A 201 -0.91 -8.75 -9.89
N ARG A 202 -0.90 -8.33 -8.62
CA ARG A 202 0.02 -7.34 -8.06
C ARG A 202 0.70 -7.87 -6.80
N SER A 203 1.78 -7.21 -6.40
CA SER A 203 2.39 -7.47 -5.09
C SER A 203 1.74 -6.58 -4.03
N LEU A 204 1.64 -7.09 -2.80
CA LEU A 204 1.10 -6.36 -1.65
C LEU A 204 2.07 -6.37 -0.48
N LEU A 205 2.28 -5.21 0.13
CA LEU A 205 2.91 -5.08 1.43
C LEU A 205 1.91 -4.47 2.41
N LEU A 206 1.50 -5.25 3.40
CA LEU A 206 0.40 -4.95 4.31
C LEU A 206 0.89 -4.74 5.74
N ILE A 207 0.47 -3.68 6.42
CA ILE A 207 0.50 -3.59 7.88
C ILE A 207 -0.89 -3.88 8.40
N GLU A 208 -1.00 -4.82 9.33
CA GLU A 208 -2.25 -5.14 10.04
C GLU A 208 -1.99 -5.60 11.47
N HIS A 209 -3.03 -5.51 12.31
CA HIS A 209 -2.98 -5.93 13.72
C HIS A 209 -3.80 -7.20 13.96
N ASP A 210 -4.73 -7.51 13.08
CA ASP A 210 -5.53 -8.73 13.15
C ASP A 210 -4.68 -9.92 12.67
N ILE A 211 -4.20 -10.71 13.63
CA ILE A 211 -3.32 -11.85 13.35
C ILE A 211 -4.05 -12.92 12.53
N ASP A 212 -5.34 -13.17 12.81
CA ASP A 212 -6.11 -14.18 12.07
C ASP A 212 -6.26 -13.77 10.61
N LEU A 213 -6.46 -12.47 10.35
CA LEU A 213 -6.50 -11.92 9.01
C LEU A 213 -5.15 -12.08 8.30
N VAL A 214 -4.06 -11.67 8.95
CA VAL A 214 -2.69 -11.75 8.41
C VAL A 214 -2.33 -13.20 8.06
N MET A 215 -2.61 -14.15 8.96
CA MET A 215 -2.37 -15.58 8.72
C MET A 215 -3.15 -16.14 7.53
N ARG A 216 -4.30 -15.58 7.21
CA ARG A 216 -5.15 -15.99 6.10
C ARG A 216 -4.67 -15.48 4.74
N VAL A 217 -4.23 -14.20 4.68
CA VAL A 217 -4.02 -13.49 3.40
C VAL A 217 -2.57 -13.43 2.96
N SER A 218 -1.61 -13.75 3.84
CA SER A 218 -0.19 -13.55 3.55
C SER A 218 0.49 -14.82 3.03
N ASP A 219 1.33 -14.65 2.01
CA ASP A 219 2.30 -15.67 1.61
C ASP A 219 3.49 -15.70 2.59
N ARG A 220 3.92 -14.51 3.03
CA ARG A 220 5.00 -14.33 4.01
C ARG A 220 4.67 -13.23 5.01
N ILE A 221 5.21 -13.38 6.21
CA ILE A 221 5.04 -12.45 7.31
C ILE A 221 6.42 -12.04 7.83
N THR A 222 6.61 -10.74 8.01
CA THR A 222 7.78 -10.16 8.69
C THR A 222 7.32 -9.58 10.03
N VAL A 223 7.91 -10.04 11.12
CA VAL A 223 7.61 -9.57 12.48
C VAL A 223 8.64 -8.54 12.89
N LEU A 224 8.19 -7.30 13.16
CA LEU A 224 9.03 -6.23 13.68
C LEU A 224 8.87 -6.08 15.20
N THR A 225 9.98 -5.87 15.88
CA THR A 225 10.01 -5.47 17.29
C THR A 225 11.14 -4.47 17.53
N ARG A 226 10.85 -3.37 18.22
CA ARG A 226 11.85 -2.33 18.57
C ARG A 226 12.70 -1.82 17.40
N GLY A 227 12.11 -1.78 16.20
CA GLY A 227 12.77 -1.31 14.98
C GLY A 227 13.55 -2.38 14.20
N GLU A 228 13.63 -3.61 14.69
CA GLU A 228 14.38 -4.72 14.08
C GLU A 228 13.44 -5.83 13.61
N VAL A 229 13.87 -6.64 12.64
CA VAL A 229 13.18 -7.87 12.25
C VAL A 229 13.45 -8.94 13.30
N LEU A 230 12.38 -9.40 13.95
CA LEU A 230 12.43 -10.50 14.92
C LEU A 230 12.38 -11.86 14.23
N ALA A 231 11.46 -12.00 13.29
CA ALA A 231 11.25 -13.25 12.54
C ALA A 231 10.68 -12.95 11.16
N GLU A 232 10.92 -13.87 10.22
CA GLU A 232 10.34 -13.84 8.88
C GLU A 232 10.06 -15.27 8.40
N GLY A 233 8.88 -15.48 7.79
CA GLY A 233 8.52 -16.80 7.29
C GLY A 233 7.10 -16.87 6.75
N SER A 234 6.70 -18.12 6.39
CA SER A 234 5.30 -18.41 6.08
C SER A 234 4.41 -18.25 7.31
N PRO A 235 3.09 -18.08 7.15
CA PRO A 235 2.15 -18.03 8.27
C PRO A 235 2.35 -19.17 9.28
N ASP A 236 2.51 -20.42 8.80
CA ASP A 236 2.72 -21.59 9.67
C ASP A 236 4.04 -21.50 10.46
N ALA A 237 5.11 -21.01 9.85
CA ALA A 237 6.39 -20.81 10.52
C ALA A 237 6.29 -19.76 11.64
N ILE A 238 5.62 -18.64 11.37
CA ILE A 238 5.41 -17.55 12.34
C ILE A 238 4.50 -18.00 13.48
N ALA A 239 3.44 -18.76 13.21
CA ALA A 239 2.54 -19.29 14.24
C ALA A 239 3.25 -20.24 15.21
N GLY A 240 4.29 -20.96 14.74
CA GLY A 240 5.10 -21.88 15.52
C GLY A 240 6.27 -21.24 16.29
N ASP A 241 6.57 -19.97 16.06
CA ASP A 241 7.74 -19.28 16.59
C ASP A 241 7.51 -18.82 18.05
N ASP A 242 8.36 -19.29 18.97
CA ASP A 242 8.24 -18.96 20.40
C ASP A 242 8.65 -17.52 20.68
N ASP A 243 9.64 -16.96 19.96
CA ASP A 243 10.08 -15.55 20.12
C ASP A 243 8.98 -14.59 19.67
N VAL A 244 8.26 -14.94 18.61
CA VAL A 244 7.09 -14.17 18.15
C VAL A 244 5.98 -14.21 19.19
N ARG A 245 5.67 -15.38 19.76
CA ARG A 245 4.68 -15.50 20.85
C ARG A 245 5.06 -14.65 22.05
N ASP A 246 6.31 -14.68 22.47
CA ASP A 246 6.79 -13.90 23.62
C ASP A 246 6.72 -12.39 23.35
N ALA A 247 7.01 -11.93 22.13
CA ALA A 247 6.90 -10.53 21.73
C ALA A 247 5.46 -10.00 21.81
N TYR A 248 4.46 -10.84 21.48
CA TYR A 248 3.04 -10.48 21.58
C TYR A 248 2.45 -10.70 22.97
N LEU A 249 2.86 -11.74 23.71
CA LEU A 249 2.34 -12.08 25.03
C LEU A 249 3.11 -11.34 26.16
N GLY A 250 4.39 -11.06 25.94
CA GLY A 250 5.25 -10.33 26.92
C GLY A 250 4.79 -8.90 27.18
N GLY A 251 4.02 -8.28 26.27
CA GLY A 251 3.41 -6.95 26.45
C GLY A 251 2.25 -6.91 27.44
N VAL A 252 1.77 -8.04 27.91
CA VAL A 252 0.62 -8.16 28.84
C VAL A 252 1.07 -8.23 30.31
N ARG A 253 2.40 -8.27 30.55
CA ARG A 253 2.96 -8.29 31.92
C ARG A 253 3.60 -6.96 32.32
N GLN A 254 2.79 -5.89 32.41
CA GLN A 254 3.09 -4.72 33.28
C GLN A 254 1.78 -4.10 33.78
#